data_9acac2d27b0979b6ac6ac48152bdb4a3
#
_entry.id   9acac2d27b0979b6ac6ac48152bdb4a3
#
_cell.length_a   1.000
_cell.length_b   1.000
_cell.length_c   1.000
_cell.angle_alpha   90.00
_cell.angle_beta   90.00
_cell.angle_gamma   90.00
#
_symmetry.space_group_name_H-M   'P 1'
#
loop_
_entity.id
_entity.type
_entity.pdbx_description
1 polymer ?
#
loop_
_entity_poly.entity_id
_entity_poly.type
_entity_poly.pdbx_seq_one_letter_code
_entity_poly.pdbx_strand_id
1 'polypeptide(L)'
;MSFQRTTGTYRNSHPDSQGYYGRYGGIDYPAELRPELAALAETHQLAWNMPDFQRKLHDARIYFQGRPTPVHRLANLSAQIGGATLFVKREDLNHTGAHKLNHCVGFALLARHMGKTKLIAETGAGQHGVALATAAAYFGLECEVHIGEVDLEKARSNVSRMKVLGATVIAVGQGQSALKEASDSAYNAYARQYRHALYAIGSAIGPHPFPLIVRDFQSVVGQEARQQFMAVNGGALPDHVVACVAGGSNAMGIYAGFLDDQGVSLHGIEPLGKSAKPGEHAATLTFGTPGTLHGSHCIVLQDADGNIAKVSSIASGLVYPGVGPEICMLHDAVSFTAVDDEQTVAAFYRLSRTEGVVPALESAHAVAFAMQLAARCHPSERILVTLSGRGDKDVDFVMENYSD
;
A
#
# COMPACT_ATOMS: atom_id res chain seq x y z
N MET A 1 -7.18 24.78 4.82
CA MET A 1 -8.05 24.36 5.96
C MET A 1 -7.39 23.18 6.60
N SER A 2 -7.03 23.26 7.88
CA SER A 2 -6.48 22.13 8.63
C SER A 2 -7.54 21.04 8.75
N PHE A 3 -7.19 19.80 8.47
CA PHE A 3 -8.05 18.65 8.67
C PHE A 3 -8.26 18.46 10.19
N GLN A 4 -9.52 18.62 10.65
CA GLN A 4 -9.88 18.24 12.01
C GLN A 4 -10.49 16.84 11.97
N ARG A 5 -9.89 15.89 12.68
CA ARG A 5 -10.45 14.56 12.87
C ARG A 5 -11.75 14.68 13.67
N THR A 6 -12.87 14.37 13.05
CA THR A 6 -14.17 14.29 13.72
C THR A 6 -14.55 12.84 13.91
N THR A 7 -15.02 12.47 15.09
CA THR A 7 -15.36 11.09 15.46
C THR A 7 -16.44 10.49 14.54
N GLY A 8 -16.16 9.32 13.97
CA GLY A 8 -17.14 8.46 13.30
C GLY A 8 -17.57 8.88 11.88
N THR A 9 -16.91 9.84 11.23
CA THR A 9 -17.39 10.43 9.97
C THR A 9 -16.39 10.46 8.83
N TYR A 10 -15.11 10.21 9.05
CA TYR A 10 -14.06 10.35 8.02
C TYR A 10 -14.39 9.58 6.75
N ARG A 11 -14.71 8.30 6.87
CA ARG A 11 -14.97 7.41 5.73
C ARG A 11 -16.16 7.86 4.88
N ASN A 12 -17.17 8.47 5.49
CA ASN A 12 -18.41 8.89 4.84
C ASN A 12 -18.31 10.29 4.22
N SER A 13 -17.29 11.07 4.60
CA SER A 13 -17.09 12.45 4.13
C SER A 13 -16.07 12.57 2.99
N HIS A 14 -15.31 11.51 2.68
CA HIS A 14 -14.28 11.54 1.63
C HIS A 14 -14.25 10.26 0.79
N PRO A 15 -14.02 10.37 -0.53
CA PRO A 15 -13.94 11.61 -1.30
C PRO A 15 -15.29 12.33 -1.42
N ASP A 16 -15.30 13.55 -1.94
CA ASP A 16 -16.52 14.22 -2.37
C ASP A 16 -17.14 13.56 -3.62
N SER A 17 -18.28 14.06 -4.07
CA SER A 17 -19.01 13.51 -5.24
C SER A 17 -18.25 13.63 -6.57
N GLN A 18 -17.18 14.42 -6.62
CA GLN A 18 -16.31 14.58 -7.78
C GLN A 18 -15.00 13.79 -7.66
N GLY A 19 -14.84 13.03 -6.57
CA GLY A 19 -13.66 12.21 -6.32
C GLY A 19 -12.47 12.95 -5.71
N TYR A 20 -12.71 14.12 -5.09
CA TYR A 20 -11.67 14.89 -4.44
C TYR A 20 -11.59 14.63 -2.93
N TYR A 21 -10.36 14.59 -2.44
CA TYR A 21 -9.95 14.62 -1.04
C TYR A 21 -9.37 16.01 -0.75
N GLY A 22 -10.23 16.97 -0.42
CA GLY A 22 -9.87 18.39 -0.36
C GLY A 22 -9.45 18.91 -1.74
N ARG A 23 -8.18 19.26 -1.92
CA ARG A 23 -7.63 19.73 -3.21
C ARG A 23 -6.98 18.63 -4.04
N TYR A 24 -6.89 17.41 -3.54
CA TYR A 24 -6.25 16.28 -4.18
C TYR A 24 -7.28 15.29 -4.73
N GLY A 25 -6.91 14.51 -5.75
CA GLY A 25 -7.81 13.54 -6.37
C GLY A 25 -8.36 14.02 -7.71
N GLY A 26 -9.64 13.73 -7.94
CA GLY A 26 -10.33 14.07 -9.18
C GLY A 26 -10.12 13.05 -10.30
N ILE A 27 -10.52 13.41 -11.51
CA ILE A 27 -10.44 12.59 -12.73
C ILE A 27 -9.78 13.40 -13.83
N ASP A 28 -8.48 13.28 -13.97
CA ASP A 28 -7.71 13.79 -15.11
C ASP A 28 -7.41 12.63 -16.06
N TYR A 29 -8.42 12.25 -16.85
CA TYR A 29 -8.40 11.06 -17.69
C TYR A 29 -9.02 11.37 -19.06
N PRO A 30 -8.66 10.60 -20.13
CA PRO A 30 -9.28 10.74 -21.43
C PRO A 30 -10.81 10.66 -21.34
N ALA A 31 -11.49 11.54 -22.07
CA ALA A 31 -12.94 11.69 -22.01
C ALA A 31 -13.69 10.38 -22.28
N GLU A 32 -13.10 9.51 -23.09
CA GLU A 32 -13.67 8.21 -23.49
C GLU A 32 -13.80 7.22 -22.31
N LEU A 33 -12.94 7.34 -21.29
CA LEU A 33 -12.97 6.45 -20.10
C LEU A 33 -13.80 7.01 -18.94
N ARG A 34 -14.18 8.28 -18.98
CA ARG A 34 -14.97 8.88 -17.88
C ARG A 34 -16.29 8.15 -17.61
N PRO A 35 -17.07 7.72 -18.63
CA PRO A 35 -18.30 6.95 -18.37
C PRO A 35 -18.02 5.60 -17.68
N GLU A 36 -16.92 4.92 -18.06
CA GLU A 36 -16.53 3.65 -17.44
C GLU A 36 -16.10 3.84 -15.98
N LEU A 37 -15.33 4.90 -15.68
CA LEU A 37 -14.92 5.21 -14.31
C LEU A 37 -16.13 5.60 -13.44
N ALA A 38 -17.10 6.33 -13.99
CA ALA A 38 -18.34 6.64 -13.30
C ALA A 38 -19.16 5.37 -13.01
N ALA A 39 -19.29 4.48 -13.99
CA ALA A 39 -19.97 3.19 -13.81
C ALA A 39 -19.24 2.30 -12.78
N LEU A 40 -17.91 2.33 -12.74
CA LEU A 40 -17.10 1.63 -11.74
C LEU A 40 -17.36 2.19 -10.34
N ALA A 41 -17.41 3.52 -10.18
CA ALA A 41 -17.69 4.18 -8.91
C ALA A 41 -19.07 3.80 -8.37
N GLU A 42 -20.10 3.89 -9.22
CA GLU A 42 -21.47 3.51 -8.87
C GLU A 42 -21.56 2.03 -8.51
N THR A 43 -20.97 1.15 -9.32
CA THR A 43 -20.97 -0.29 -9.06
C THR A 43 -20.28 -0.63 -7.76
N HIS A 44 -19.13 -0.01 -7.47
CA HIS A 44 -18.44 -0.21 -6.19
C HIS A 44 -19.31 0.21 -5.01
N GLN A 45 -19.94 1.39 -5.08
CA GLN A 45 -20.82 1.89 -4.02
C GLN A 45 -22.02 0.98 -3.78
N LEU A 46 -22.65 0.49 -4.83
CA LEU A 46 -23.78 -0.44 -4.75
C LEU A 46 -23.32 -1.80 -4.18
N ALA A 47 -22.28 -2.40 -4.78
CA ALA A 47 -21.74 -3.70 -4.37
C ALA A 47 -21.28 -3.69 -2.91
N TRP A 48 -20.64 -2.62 -2.46
CA TRP A 48 -20.19 -2.46 -1.08
C TRP A 48 -21.30 -2.60 -0.04
N ASN A 49 -22.52 -2.21 -0.39
CA ASN A 49 -23.70 -2.28 0.47
C ASN A 49 -24.55 -3.56 0.25
N MET A 50 -24.18 -4.42 -0.70
CA MET A 50 -24.92 -5.66 -1.00
C MET A 50 -24.51 -6.80 -0.05
N PRO A 51 -25.43 -7.41 0.72
CA PRO A 51 -25.10 -8.51 1.63
C PRO A 51 -24.40 -9.70 0.97
N ASP A 52 -24.79 -10.06 -0.26
CA ASP A 52 -24.18 -11.16 -1.00
C ASP A 52 -22.73 -10.86 -1.42
N PHE A 53 -22.44 -9.63 -1.84
CA PHE A 53 -21.07 -9.20 -2.14
C PHE A 53 -20.20 -9.24 -0.89
N GLN A 54 -20.69 -8.68 0.22
CA GLN A 54 -19.96 -8.67 1.50
C GLN A 54 -19.73 -10.10 2.03
N ARG A 55 -20.70 -10.99 1.89
CA ARG A 55 -20.53 -12.40 2.25
C ARG A 55 -19.43 -13.07 1.41
N LYS A 56 -19.47 -12.93 0.07
CA LYS A 56 -18.43 -13.48 -0.81
C LYS A 56 -17.04 -12.91 -0.53
N LEU A 57 -16.95 -11.61 -0.25
CA LEU A 57 -15.70 -10.97 0.14
C LEU A 57 -15.19 -11.51 1.49
N HIS A 58 -16.07 -11.66 2.47
CA HIS A 58 -15.76 -12.23 3.77
C HIS A 58 -15.28 -13.68 3.64
N ASP A 59 -15.98 -14.52 2.89
CA ASP A 59 -15.62 -15.92 2.67
C ASP A 59 -14.22 -16.03 2.00
N ALA A 60 -13.95 -15.21 0.98
CA ALA A 60 -12.64 -15.17 0.35
C ALA A 60 -11.54 -14.71 1.34
N ARG A 61 -11.83 -13.76 2.21
CA ARG A 61 -10.90 -13.32 3.26
C ARG A 61 -10.57 -14.43 4.26
N ILE A 62 -11.58 -15.16 4.73
CA ILE A 62 -11.40 -16.24 5.73
C ILE A 62 -10.74 -17.48 5.08
N TYR A 63 -11.35 -18.01 4.03
CA TYR A 63 -11.00 -19.34 3.53
C TYR A 63 -9.89 -19.34 2.49
N PHE A 64 -9.66 -18.21 1.80
CA PHE A 64 -8.61 -18.11 0.79
C PHE A 64 -7.42 -17.26 1.25
N GLN A 65 -7.65 -16.10 1.84
CA GLN A 65 -6.55 -15.26 2.32
C GLN A 65 -5.97 -15.70 3.67
N GLY A 66 -6.73 -16.45 4.49
CA GLY A 66 -6.32 -16.85 5.84
C GLY A 66 -6.44 -15.70 6.85
N ARG A 67 -7.41 -14.79 6.65
CA ARG A 67 -7.66 -13.69 7.59
C ARG A 67 -8.54 -14.13 8.76
N PRO A 68 -8.50 -13.44 9.92
CA PRO A 68 -7.71 -12.25 10.20
C PRO A 68 -6.21 -12.54 10.40
N THR A 69 -5.33 -11.69 9.85
CA THR A 69 -3.91 -11.73 10.21
C THR A 69 -3.75 -11.25 11.66
N PRO A 70 -2.81 -11.80 12.46
CA PRO A 70 -2.75 -11.46 13.88
C PRO A 70 -2.11 -10.09 14.16
N VAL A 71 -2.49 -9.49 15.29
CA VAL A 71 -1.67 -8.51 15.99
C VAL A 71 -0.74 -9.26 16.93
N HIS A 72 0.56 -9.05 16.81
CA HIS A 72 1.60 -9.74 17.57
C HIS A 72 2.44 -8.75 18.37
N ARG A 73 2.66 -9.04 19.66
CA ARG A 73 3.52 -8.25 20.55
C ARG A 73 4.98 -8.65 20.30
N LEU A 74 5.83 -7.67 20.03
CA LEU A 74 7.29 -7.86 19.89
C LEU A 74 7.94 -7.80 21.28
N ALA A 75 7.85 -8.88 22.03
CA ALA A 75 8.24 -8.89 23.44
C ALA A 75 9.74 -8.75 23.64
N ASN A 76 10.55 -9.49 22.87
CA ASN A 76 12.00 -9.44 22.97
C ASN A 76 12.57 -8.10 22.49
N LEU A 77 12.07 -7.61 21.38
CA LEU A 77 12.50 -6.33 20.81
C LEU A 77 12.15 -5.17 21.75
N SER A 78 10.93 -5.16 22.29
CA SER A 78 10.50 -4.14 23.27
C SER A 78 11.37 -4.15 24.53
N ALA A 79 11.68 -5.33 25.07
CA ALA A 79 12.54 -5.46 26.24
C ALA A 79 13.97 -4.97 25.98
N GLN A 80 14.50 -5.18 24.77
CA GLN A 80 15.84 -4.71 24.41
C GLN A 80 15.92 -3.19 24.18
N ILE A 81 14.83 -2.56 23.68
CA ILE A 81 14.80 -1.13 23.43
C ILE A 81 14.57 -0.35 24.72
N GLY A 82 13.70 -0.85 25.59
CA GLY A 82 13.08 -0.09 26.67
C GLY A 82 12.05 0.91 26.14
N GLY A 83 11.36 1.66 27.03
CA GLY A 83 10.32 2.60 26.63
C GLY A 83 9.02 1.90 26.18
N ALA A 84 8.37 2.37 25.11
CA ALA A 84 7.08 1.88 24.68
C ALA A 84 7.09 0.41 24.20
N THR A 85 5.96 -0.27 24.39
CA THR A 85 5.79 -1.65 23.89
C THR A 85 5.42 -1.65 22.41
N LEU A 86 6.14 -2.44 21.60
CA LEU A 86 5.91 -2.61 20.19
C LEU A 86 4.97 -3.77 19.88
N PHE A 87 4.04 -3.53 18.96
CA PHE A 87 3.16 -4.52 18.36
C PHE A 87 3.22 -4.42 16.84
N VAL A 88 2.98 -5.54 16.14
CA VAL A 88 2.89 -5.57 14.67
C VAL A 88 1.57 -6.19 14.22
N LYS A 89 0.94 -5.57 13.22
CA LYS A 89 -0.12 -6.20 12.43
C LYS A 89 0.53 -6.99 11.30
N ARG A 90 0.38 -8.31 11.32
CA ARG A 90 1.14 -9.30 10.54
C ARG A 90 0.56 -9.51 9.13
N GLU A 91 0.60 -8.48 8.26
CA GLU A 91 0.19 -8.65 6.85
C GLU A 91 1.18 -9.48 6.01
N ASP A 92 2.37 -9.74 6.52
CA ASP A 92 3.32 -10.73 6.01
C ASP A 92 2.79 -12.17 6.06
N LEU A 93 1.80 -12.45 6.91
CA LEU A 93 1.09 -13.73 7.00
C LEU A 93 -0.15 -13.83 6.12
N ASN A 94 -0.52 -12.78 5.38
CA ASN A 94 -1.55 -12.85 4.36
C ASN A 94 -1.09 -13.79 3.24
N HIS A 95 -1.98 -14.53 2.59
CA HIS A 95 -1.68 -15.66 1.70
C HIS A 95 -0.53 -15.43 0.70
N THR A 96 -0.41 -14.28 0.06
CA THR A 96 0.71 -13.99 -0.85
C THR A 96 1.93 -13.40 -0.16
N GLY A 97 1.89 -13.24 1.16
CA GLY A 97 2.97 -12.69 1.97
C GLY A 97 2.99 -11.16 2.03
N ALA A 98 1.91 -10.47 1.66
CA ALA A 98 1.81 -9.02 1.75
C ALA A 98 0.35 -8.54 1.74
N HIS A 99 0.12 -7.28 2.15
CA HIS A 99 -1.18 -6.61 2.17
C HIS A 99 -1.86 -6.50 0.79
N LYS A 100 -1.11 -6.63 -0.31
CA LYS A 100 -1.62 -6.41 -1.68
C LYS A 100 -2.80 -7.30 -2.04
N LEU A 101 -2.88 -8.53 -1.53
CA LEU A 101 -3.97 -9.44 -1.83
C LEU A 101 -5.34 -8.93 -1.34
N ASN A 102 -5.38 -8.06 -0.32
CA ASN A 102 -6.62 -7.53 0.23
C ASN A 102 -7.47 -6.79 -0.83
N HIS A 103 -6.84 -5.89 -1.59
CA HIS A 103 -7.57 -5.18 -2.64
C HIS A 103 -7.64 -5.98 -3.96
N CYS A 104 -6.68 -6.86 -4.24
CA CYS A 104 -6.75 -7.71 -5.42
C CYS A 104 -7.96 -8.66 -5.39
N VAL A 105 -8.26 -9.28 -4.24
CA VAL A 105 -9.49 -10.07 -4.04
C VAL A 105 -10.72 -9.20 -4.23
N GLY A 106 -10.71 -7.98 -3.70
CA GLY A 106 -11.79 -7.01 -3.88
C GLY A 106 -12.02 -6.65 -5.35
N PHE A 107 -10.95 -6.32 -6.09
CA PHE A 107 -11.02 -6.02 -7.52
C PHE A 107 -11.50 -7.23 -8.35
N ALA A 108 -11.02 -8.44 -8.04
CA ALA A 108 -11.45 -9.64 -8.75
C ALA A 108 -12.94 -9.92 -8.53
N LEU A 109 -13.42 -9.78 -7.29
CA LEU A 109 -14.84 -9.94 -6.99
C LEU A 109 -15.68 -8.85 -7.65
N LEU A 110 -15.21 -7.60 -7.67
CA LEU A 110 -15.87 -6.47 -8.33
C LEU A 110 -15.93 -6.69 -9.86
N ALA A 111 -14.83 -7.13 -10.48
CA ALA A 111 -14.79 -7.48 -11.90
C ALA A 111 -15.83 -8.55 -12.24
N ARG A 112 -15.92 -9.62 -11.45
CA ARG A 112 -16.95 -10.65 -11.62
C ARG A 112 -18.37 -10.09 -11.48
N HIS A 113 -18.59 -9.19 -10.53
CA HIS A 113 -19.87 -8.53 -10.32
C HIS A 113 -20.27 -7.65 -11.51
N MET A 114 -19.28 -6.99 -12.15
CA MET A 114 -19.46 -6.20 -13.38
C MET A 114 -19.55 -7.03 -14.67
N GLY A 115 -19.44 -8.37 -14.60
CA GLY A 115 -19.40 -9.23 -15.78
C GLY A 115 -18.11 -9.12 -16.58
N LYS A 116 -17.04 -8.53 -16.01
CA LYS A 116 -15.71 -8.50 -16.64
C LYS A 116 -15.06 -9.88 -16.54
N THR A 117 -14.21 -10.20 -17.51
CA THR A 117 -13.53 -11.51 -17.62
C THR A 117 -12.02 -11.42 -17.41
N LYS A 118 -11.46 -10.19 -17.31
CA LYS A 118 -10.03 -9.94 -17.27
C LYS A 118 -9.66 -8.87 -16.24
N LEU A 119 -8.51 -9.05 -15.60
CA LEU A 119 -7.85 -8.04 -14.77
C LEU A 119 -6.56 -7.57 -15.44
N ILE A 120 -6.29 -6.28 -15.39
CA ILE A 120 -5.06 -5.65 -15.89
C ILE A 120 -4.42 -4.86 -14.76
N ALA A 121 -3.11 -4.95 -14.59
CA ALA A 121 -2.37 -4.12 -13.63
C ALA A 121 -0.93 -3.88 -14.04
N GLU A 122 -0.31 -2.94 -13.35
CA GLU A 122 1.13 -2.71 -13.30
C GLU A 122 1.74 -3.39 -12.08
N THR A 123 3.05 -3.61 -12.11
CA THR A 123 3.83 -4.01 -10.93
C THR A 123 5.28 -3.56 -11.05
N GLY A 124 5.93 -3.20 -9.93
CA GLY A 124 7.38 -2.97 -9.85
C GLY A 124 8.07 -4.19 -9.22
N ALA A 125 8.08 -4.29 -7.88
CA ALA A 125 8.66 -5.43 -7.14
C ALA A 125 8.00 -6.80 -7.41
N GLY A 126 6.93 -6.83 -8.19
CA GLY A 126 6.19 -8.06 -8.50
C GLY A 126 5.15 -8.49 -7.47
N GLN A 127 5.12 -7.89 -6.28
CA GLN A 127 4.19 -8.31 -5.21
C GLN A 127 2.73 -8.07 -5.56
N HIS A 128 2.41 -6.92 -6.18
CA HIS A 128 1.06 -6.64 -6.65
C HIS A 128 0.66 -7.58 -7.79
N GLY A 129 1.56 -7.81 -8.74
CA GLY A 129 1.33 -8.74 -9.85
C GLY A 129 1.04 -10.17 -9.38
N VAL A 130 1.82 -10.68 -8.41
CA VAL A 130 1.56 -12.00 -7.80
C VAL A 130 0.20 -12.02 -7.09
N ALA A 131 -0.11 -10.98 -6.30
CA ALA A 131 -1.40 -10.90 -5.60
C ALA A 131 -2.58 -10.85 -6.58
N LEU A 132 -2.46 -10.10 -7.68
CA LEU A 132 -3.50 -10.02 -8.71
C LEU A 132 -3.66 -11.33 -9.47
N ALA A 133 -2.55 -11.95 -9.91
CA ALA A 133 -2.58 -13.24 -10.58
C ALA A 133 -3.22 -14.32 -9.68
N THR A 134 -2.92 -14.29 -8.37
CA THR A 134 -3.51 -15.19 -7.37
C THR A 134 -5.03 -14.98 -7.26
N ALA A 135 -5.48 -13.73 -7.15
CA ALA A 135 -6.90 -13.42 -7.09
C ALA A 135 -7.62 -13.76 -8.41
N ALA A 136 -7.01 -13.45 -9.56
CA ALA A 136 -7.57 -13.78 -10.87
C ALA A 136 -7.76 -15.30 -11.04
N ALA A 137 -6.76 -16.10 -10.69
CA ALA A 137 -6.85 -17.56 -10.72
C ALA A 137 -7.99 -18.08 -9.83
N TYR A 138 -8.11 -17.57 -8.61
CA TYR A 138 -9.17 -17.98 -7.68
C TYR A 138 -10.57 -17.65 -8.18
N PHE A 139 -10.76 -16.50 -8.83
CA PHE A 139 -12.05 -16.07 -9.35
C PHE A 139 -12.32 -16.48 -10.82
N GLY A 140 -11.41 -17.22 -11.46
CA GLY A 140 -11.54 -17.66 -12.86
C GLY A 140 -11.53 -16.50 -13.86
N LEU A 141 -10.60 -15.55 -13.67
CA LEU A 141 -10.41 -14.38 -14.53
C LEU A 141 -9.06 -14.49 -15.26
N GLU A 142 -8.98 -13.94 -16.48
CA GLU A 142 -7.72 -13.68 -17.14
C GLU A 142 -6.95 -12.60 -16.37
N CYS A 143 -5.62 -12.66 -16.43
CA CYS A 143 -4.74 -11.68 -15.76
C CYS A 143 -3.63 -11.22 -16.70
N GLU A 144 -3.49 -9.90 -16.85
CA GLU A 144 -2.40 -9.25 -17.60
C GLU A 144 -1.66 -8.30 -16.67
N VAL A 145 -0.34 -8.48 -16.54
CA VAL A 145 0.49 -7.69 -15.64
C VAL A 145 1.64 -7.05 -16.40
N HIS A 146 1.72 -5.71 -16.36
CA HIS A 146 2.79 -4.93 -16.95
C HIS A 146 3.90 -4.69 -15.94
N ILE A 147 5.16 -4.88 -16.36
CA ILE A 147 6.35 -4.70 -15.52
C ILE A 147 7.47 -4.07 -16.34
N GLY A 148 8.18 -3.11 -15.77
CA GLY A 148 9.35 -2.51 -16.43
C GLY A 148 10.49 -3.53 -16.58
N GLU A 149 11.24 -3.46 -17.69
CA GLU A 149 12.35 -4.40 -17.94
C GLU A 149 13.42 -4.34 -16.84
N VAL A 150 13.68 -3.16 -16.28
CA VAL A 150 14.61 -2.99 -15.14
C VAL A 150 14.14 -3.73 -13.89
N ASP A 151 12.82 -3.77 -13.66
CA ASP A 151 12.24 -4.44 -12.50
C ASP A 151 12.07 -5.95 -12.74
N LEU A 152 11.94 -6.38 -14.00
CA LEU A 152 11.73 -7.78 -14.38
C LEU A 152 12.86 -8.68 -13.91
N GLU A 153 14.12 -8.22 -14.06
CA GLU A 153 15.31 -8.94 -13.62
C GLU A 153 15.35 -9.08 -12.08
N LYS A 154 15.05 -8.01 -11.36
CA LYS A 154 15.01 -7.98 -9.88
C LYS A 154 13.86 -8.81 -9.33
N ALA A 155 12.74 -8.89 -10.05
CA ALA A 155 11.53 -9.58 -9.62
C ALA A 155 11.37 -11.00 -10.20
N ARG A 156 12.43 -11.66 -10.68
CA ARG A 156 12.39 -12.98 -11.37
C ARG A 156 11.51 -14.00 -10.68
N SER A 157 11.66 -14.18 -9.37
CA SER A 157 10.87 -15.14 -8.60
C SER A 157 9.37 -14.81 -8.65
N ASN A 158 9.00 -13.54 -8.51
CA ASN A 158 7.62 -13.10 -8.60
C ASN A 158 7.06 -13.22 -10.02
N VAL A 159 7.88 -12.94 -11.05
CA VAL A 159 7.51 -13.15 -12.46
C VAL A 159 7.21 -14.62 -12.74
N SER A 160 8.05 -15.53 -12.23
CA SER A 160 7.80 -16.97 -12.34
C SER A 160 6.49 -17.38 -11.64
N ARG A 161 6.24 -16.84 -10.45
CA ARG A 161 4.98 -17.08 -9.72
C ARG A 161 3.75 -16.59 -10.49
N MET A 162 3.81 -15.37 -11.08
CA MET A 162 2.72 -14.84 -11.91
C MET A 162 2.42 -15.76 -13.10
N LYS A 163 3.46 -16.23 -13.80
CA LYS A 163 3.30 -17.16 -14.94
C LYS A 163 2.71 -18.50 -14.52
N VAL A 164 3.15 -19.09 -13.40
CA VAL A 164 2.57 -20.33 -12.85
C VAL A 164 1.10 -20.15 -12.49
N LEU A 165 0.70 -18.96 -12.04
CA LEU A 165 -0.69 -18.60 -11.74
C LEU A 165 -1.53 -18.29 -13.00
N GLY A 166 -0.95 -18.39 -14.19
CA GLY A 166 -1.64 -18.18 -15.47
C GLY A 166 -1.68 -16.74 -15.97
N ALA A 167 -0.95 -15.81 -15.33
CA ALA A 167 -0.92 -14.43 -15.78
C ALA A 167 -0.02 -14.24 -17.01
N THR A 168 -0.47 -13.40 -17.95
CA THR A 168 0.35 -12.86 -19.03
C THR A 168 1.18 -11.70 -18.50
N VAL A 169 2.50 -11.81 -18.55
CA VAL A 169 3.42 -10.77 -18.09
C VAL A 169 3.97 -10.01 -19.30
N ILE A 170 3.74 -8.71 -19.34
CA ILE A 170 4.16 -7.79 -20.40
C ILE A 170 5.38 -7.00 -19.93
N ALA A 171 6.51 -7.21 -20.56
CA ALA A 171 7.73 -6.43 -20.33
C ALA A 171 7.62 -5.07 -21.04
N VAL A 172 7.98 -3.99 -20.33
CA VAL A 172 7.89 -2.62 -20.82
C VAL A 172 9.29 -2.03 -20.89
N GLY A 173 9.81 -1.86 -22.10
CA GLY A 173 11.18 -1.37 -22.41
C GLY A 173 11.24 0.11 -22.80
N GLN A 174 10.19 0.92 -22.59
CA GLN A 174 10.17 2.33 -22.97
C GLN A 174 10.59 3.22 -21.78
N GLY A 175 11.06 4.43 -22.09
CA GLY A 175 11.44 5.43 -21.09
C GLY A 175 12.53 4.93 -20.14
N GLN A 176 12.25 4.98 -18.84
CA GLN A 176 13.15 4.43 -17.80
C GLN A 176 12.96 2.93 -17.55
N SER A 177 12.03 2.31 -18.28
CA SER A 177 11.68 0.87 -18.16
C SER A 177 11.35 0.42 -16.72
N ALA A 178 10.71 1.31 -15.95
CA ALA A 178 10.41 1.15 -14.53
C ALA A 178 8.89 1.17 -14.27
N LEU A 179 8.48 1.23 -13.01
CA LEU A 179 7.09 1.17 -12.57
C LEU A 179 6.19 2.25 -13.22
N LYS A 180 6.71 3.47 -13.47
CA LYS A 180 5.92 4.53 -14.11
C LYS A 180 5.50 4.11 -15.52
N GLU A 181 6.43 3.64 -16.32
CA GLU A 181 6.17 3.20 -17.71
C GLU A 181 5.31 1.94 -17.75
N ALA A 182 5.48 1.04 -16.77
CA ALA A 182 4.59 -0.11 -16.58
C ALA A 182 3.14 0.35 -16.31
N SER A 183 2.96 1.38 -15.49
CA SER A 183 1.65 1.98 -15.21
C SER A 183 1.03 2.59 -16.47
N ASP A 184 1.78 3.40 -17.22
CA ASP A 184 1.31 4.00 -18.48
C ASP A 184 0.89 2.90 -19.49
N SER A 185 1.68 1.83 -19.59
CA SER A 185 1.40 0.69 -20.47
C SER A 185 0.13 -0.07 -20.06
N ALA A 186 -0.05 -0.32 -18.77
CA ALA A 186 -1.23 -0.98 -18.23
C ALA A 186 -2.49 -0.14 -18.42
N TYR A 187 -2.41 1.17 -18.20
CA TYR A 187 -3.51 2.10 -18.49
C TYR A 187 -3.89 2.10 -19.97
N ASN A 188 -2.92 2.14 -20.87
CA ASN A 188 -3.16 2.07 -22.31
C ASN A 188 -3.79 0.73 -22.71
N ALA A 189 -3.40 -0.37 -22.08
CA ALA A 189 -4.02 -1.67 -22.29
C ALA A 189 -5.47 -1.69 -21.80
N TYR A 190 -5.72 -1.14 -20.61
CA TYR A 190 -7.07 -0.98 -20.07
C TYR A 190 -7.96 -0.12 -20.95
N ALA A 191 -7.47 1.02 -21.42
CA ALA A 191 -8.23 1.91 -22.30
C ALA A 191 -8.71 1.22 -23.60
N ARG A 192 -7.95 0.26 -24.10
CA ARG A 192 -8.34 -0.56 -25.27
C ARG A 192 -9.28 -1.72 -24.93
N GLN A 193 -9.29 -2.17 -23.67
CA GLN A 193 -9.93 -3.43 -23.24
C GLN A 193 -11.02 -3.22 -22.18
N TYR A 194 -11.33 -1.99 -21.77
CA TYR A 194 -12.22 -1.69 -20.62
C TYR A 194 -13.58 -2.39 -20.67
N ARG A 195 -14.09 -2.71 -21.88
CA ARG A 195 -15.39 -3.38 -22.03
C ARG A 195 -15.44 -4.77 -21.36
N HIS A 196 -14.32 -5.49 -21.36
CA HIS A 196 -14.22 -6.84 -20.77
C HIS A 196 -13.16 -6.96 -19.68
N ALA A 197 -12.34 -5.95 -19.49
CA ALA A 197 -11.31 -5.90 -18.47
C ALA A 197 -11.61 -4.87 -17.38
N LEU A 198 -11.08 -5.10 -16.17
CA LEU A 198 -11.01 -4.11 -15.09
C LEU A 198 -9.54 -3.83 -14.76
N TYR A 199 -9.18 -2.56 -14.66
CA TYR A 199 -7.87 -2.15 -14.16
C TYR A 199 -7.84 -2.27 -12.64
N ALA A 200 -6.91 -3.06 -12.15
CA ALA A 200 -6.74 -3.31 -10.71
C ALA A 200 -5.44 -2.67 -10.23
N ILE A 201 -5.48 -1.38 -9.99
CA ILE A 201 -4.34 -0.54 -9.63
C ILE A 201 -3.61 -1.04 -8.38
N GLY A 202 -2.29 -0.93 -8.36
CA GLY A 202 -1.42 -1.48 -7.31
C GLY A 202 -1.41 -0.72 -5.98
N SER A 203 -1.99 0.49 -5.90
CA SER A 203 -1.99 1.29 -4.67
C SER A 203 -3.21 2.23 -4.61
N ALA A 204 -3.34 3.02 -3.53
CA ALA A 204 -4.41 4.01 -3.35
C ALA A 204 -4.10 5.30 -4.13
N ILE A 205 -3.75 5.18 -5.41
CA ILE A 205 -3.33 6.23 -6.34
C ILE A 205 -4.26 6.27 -7.56
N GLY A 206 -3.99 7.20 -8.49
CA GLY A 206 -4.74 7.31 -9.73
C GLY A 206 -6.05 8.07 -9.60
N PRO A 207 -6.84 8.14 -10.68
CA PRO A 207 -8.08 8.90 -10.70
C PRO A 207 -9.18 8.23 -9.85
N HIS A 208 -10.15 9.02 -9.46
CA HIS A 208 -11.38 8.47 -8.89
C HIS A 208 -12.02 7.45 -9.87
N PRO A 209 -12.50 6.26 -9.41
CA PRO A 209 -12.69 5.84 -8.01
C PRO A 209 -11.57 4.96 -7.44
N PHE A 210 -10.46 4.75 -8.12
CA PHE A 210 -9.44 3.78 -7.70
C PHE A 210 -8.91 3.99 -6.27
N PRO A 211 -8.56 5.22 -5.81
CA PRO A 211 -8.10 5.42 -4.44
C PRO A 211 -9.14 4.97 -3.40
N LEU A 212 -10.42 5.28 -3.64
CA LEU A 212 -11.53 4.88 -2.79
C LEU A 212 -11.69 3.37 -2.73
N ILE A 213 -11.67 2.70 -3.88
CA ILE A 213 -11.83 1.24 -3.99
C ILE A 213 -10.69 0.53 -3.22
N VAL A 214 -9.44 0.98 -3.43
CA VAL A 214 -8.28 0.39 -2.74
C VAL A 214 -8.36 0.62 -1.24
N ARG A 215 -8.69 1.85 -0.77
CA ARG A 215 -8.90 2.14 0.65
C ARG A 215 -9.93 1.21 1.27
N ASP A 216 -11.09 1.09 0.63
CA ASP A 216 -12.20 0.31 1.17
C ASP A 216 -11.84 -1.17 1.32
N PHE A 217 -11.21 -1.76 0.31
CA PHE A 217 -10.75 -3.15 0.42
C PHE A 217 -9.58 -3.34 1.40
N GLN A 218 -8.70 -2.36 1.54
CA GLN A 218 -7.60 -2.38 2.50
C GLN A 218 -8.04 -2.09 3.93
N SER A 219 -9.18 -1.46 4.15
CA SER A 219 -9.67 -1.08 5.49
C SER A 219 -9.84 -2.27 6.46
N VAL A 220 -9.92 -3.49 5.94
CA VAL A 220 -9.93 -4.72 6.74
C VAL A 220 -8.73 -4.83 7.68
N VAL A 221 -7.57 -4.33 7.26
CA VAL A 221 -6.34 -4.34 8.06
C VAL A 221 -6.52 -3.55 9.35
N GLY A 222 -7.01 -2.30 9.24
CA GLY A 222 -7.24 -1.42 10.37
C GLY A 222 -8.41 -1.89 11.26
N GLN A 223 -9.49 -2.39 10.66
CA GLN A 223 -10.64 -2.92 11.39
C GLN A 223 -10.25 -4.11 12.27
N GLU A 224 -9.54 -5.08 11.71
CA GLU A 224 -9.03 -6.23 12.45
C GLU A 224 -8.00 -5.81 13.51
N ALA A 225 -7.05 -4.95 13.13
CA ALA A 225 -6.00 -4.48 14.02
C ALA A 225 -6.58 -3.80 15.26
N ARG A 226 -7.58 -2.94 15.08
CA ARG A 226 -8.28 -2.26 16.19
C ARG A 226 -8.91 -3.28 17.17
N GLN A 227 -9.70 -4.21 16.64
CA GLN A 227 -10.38 -5.22 17.48
C GLN A 227 -9.38 -6.09 18.22
N GLN A 228 -8.38 -6.61 17.53
CA GLN A 228 -7.35 -7.47 18.08
C GLN A 228 -6.48 -6.75 19.12
N PHE A 229 -6.09 -5.50 18.83
CA PHE A 229 -5.27 -4.70 19.74
C PHE A 229 -6.01 -4.41 21.06
N MET A 230 -7.26 -3.98 20.96
CA MET A 230 -8.11 -3.76 22.15
C MET A 230 -8.31 -5.04 22.97
N ALA A 231 -8.51 -6.19 22.30
CA ALA A 231 -8.70 -7.48 22.96
C ALA A 231 -7.49 -7.89 23.82
N VAL A 232 -6.26 -7.61 23.35
CA VAL A 232 -5.04 -7.98 24.10
C VAL A 232 -4.53 -6.88 25.03
N ASN A 233 -5.11 -5.69 25.00
CA ASN A 233 -4.70 -4.52 25.80
C ASN A 233 -5.82 -3.99 26.72
N GLY A 234 -6.75 -4.85 27.14
CA GLY A 234 -7.79 -4.46 28.11
C GLY A 234 -8.75 -3.38 27.63
N GLY A 235 -9.02 -3.32 26.32
CA GLY A 235 -9.89 -2.35 25.69
C GLY A 235 -9.21 -1.03 25.26
N ALA A 236 -7.92 -0.86 25.57
CA ALA A 236 -7.17 0.35 25.21
C ALA A 236 -6.76 0.33 23.72
N LEU A 237 -6.75 1.51 23.09
CA LEU A 237 -6.19 1.74 21.76
C LEU A 237 -4.66 1.89 21.82
N PRO A 238 -3.93 1.75 20.67
CA PRO A 238 -2.53 2.12 20.61
C PRO A 238 -2.37 3.64 20.75
N ASP A 239 -1.27 4.09 21.34
CA ASP A 239 -0.90 5.51 21.39
C ASP A 239 -0.39 5.96 20.01
N HIS A 240 0.27 5.06 19.28
CA HIS A 240 0.84 5.33 17.98
C HIS A 240 0.55 4.20 16.99
N VAL A 241 0.23 4.57 15.74
CA VAL A 241 0.10 3.65 14.61
C VAL A 241 1.11 4.07 13.53
N VAL A 242 1.96 3.13 13.10
CA VAL A 242 3.06 3.37 12.17
C VAL A 242 2.90 2.52 10.92
N ALA A 243 3.05 3.13 9.74
CA ALA A 243 3.02 2.44 8.45
C ALA A 243 4.03 3.03 7.47
N CYS A 244 4.67 2.19 6.64
CA CYS A 244 5.45 2.68 5.51
C CYS A 244 4.52 3.22 4.41
N VAL A 245 4.99 4.27 3.71
CA VAL A 245 4.24 5.00 2.70
C VAL A 245 5.02 5.08 1.39
N ALA A 246 4.35 4.71 0.30
CA ALA A 246 4.66 5.08 -1.08
C ALA A 246 3.36 5.61 -1.69
N GLY A 247 2.67 4.86 -2.57
CA GLY A 247 1.33 5.25 -3.04
C GLY A 247 0.22 5.25 -1.97
N GLY A 248 0.45 4.68 -0.78
CA GLY A 248 -0.40 4.83 0.41
C GLY A 248 -1.35 3.68 0.73
N SER A 249 -1.44 2.60 -0.06
CA SER A 249 -2.41 1.51 0.19
C SER A 249 -2.24 0.81 1.54
N ASN A 250 -1.00 0.57 1.97
CA ASN A 250 -0.69 0.00 3.28
C ASN A 250 -1.13 0.93 4.42
N ALA A 251 -0.73 2.20 4.34
CA ALA A 251 -1.02 3.20 5.35
C ALA A 251 -2.53 3.47 5.48
N MET A 252 -3.24 3.68 4.35
CA MET A 252 -4.69 3.87 4.38
C MET A 252 -5.43 2.64 4.94
N GLY A 253 -4.91 1.44 4.66
CA GLY A 253 -5.48 0.21 5.20
C GLY A 253 -5.49 0.18 6.72
N ILE A 254 -4.37 0.47 7.37
CA ILE A 254 -4.29 0.47 8.84
C ILE A 254 -4.92 1.72 9.44
N TYR A 255 -4.72 2.92 8.84
CA TYR A 255 -5.27 4.16 9.38
C TYR A 255 -6.80 4.17 9.38
N ALA A 256 -7.45 3.49 8.45
CA ALA A 256 -8.90 3.35 8.41
C ALA A 256 -9.52 2.81 9.73
N GLY A 257 -8.75 2.13 10.55
CA GLY A 257 -9.16 1.68 11.88
C GLY A 257 -9.02 2.74 12.98
N PHE A 258 -8.29 3.85 12.73
CA PHE A 258 -7.86 4.77 13.80
C PHE A 258 -7.99 6.26 13.42
N LEU A 259 -8.42 6.59 12.20
CA LEU A 259 -8.53 7.98 11.73
C LEU A 259 -9.48 8.84 12.56
N ASP A 260 -10.50 8.24 13.13
CA ASP A 260 -11.50 8.93 13.95
C ASP A 260 -11.07 9.09 15.43
N ASP A 261 -9.95 8.50 15.84
CA ASP A 261 -9.49 8.53 17.24
C ASP A 261 -8.47 9.66 17.47
N GLN A 262 -8.89 10.75 18.13
CA GLN A 262 -8.01 11.89 18.39
C GLN A 262 -6.82 11.57 19.31
N GLY A 263 -6.95 10.53 20.17
CA GLY A 263 -5.90 10.09 21.07
C GLY A 263 -4.84 9.17 20.42
N VAL A 264 -4.99 8.81 19.16
CA VAL A 264 -4.05 7.94 18.42
C VAL A 264 -3.21 8.77 17.45
N SER A 265 -1.89 8.77 17.63
CA SER A 265 -0.95 9.43 16.72
C SER A 265 -0.65 8.54 15.52
N LEU A 266 -0.83 9.05 14.30
CA LEU A 266 -0.55 8.32 13.06
C LEU A 266 0.77 8.77 12.46
N HIS A 267 1.61 7.81 12.05
CA HIS A 267 2.94 8.05 11.48
C HIS A 267 3.10 7.34 10.15
N GLY A 268 3.45 8.12 9.10
CA GLY A 268 3.76 7.63 7.77
C GLY A 268 5.27 7.69 7.50
N ILE A 269 5.87 6.56 7.15
CA ILE A 269 7.32 6.45 7.02
C ILE A 269 7.69 6.27 5.56
N GLU A 270 8.49 7.23 5.07
CA GLU A 270 8.95 7.30 3.69
C GLU A 270 10.43 6.88 3.57
N PRO A 271 10.88 6.42 2.39
CA PRO A 271 12.28 6.05 2.19
C PRO A 271 13.13 7.29 1.87
N LEU A 272 14.06 7.63 2.77
CA LEU A 272 15.10 8.64 2.52
C LEU A 272 16.19 8.12 1.57
N GLY A 273 16.27 6.79 1.40
CA GLY A 273 17.30 6.19 0.57
C GLY A 273 18.70 6.52 1.09
N LYS A 274 19.58 6.94 0.18
CA LYS A 274 20.97 7.30 0.54
C LYS A 274 21.09 8.71 1.11
N SER A 275 20.29 9.66 0.66
CA SER A 275 20.29 11.04 1.16
C SER A 275 19.06 11.82 0.66
N ALA A 276 18.89 13.04 1.19
CA ALA A 276 17.85 13.99 0.77
C ALA A 276 18.07 14.61 -0.63
N LYS A 277 19.08 14.20 -1.40
CA LYS A 277 19.34 14.74 -2.73
C LYS A 277 18.32 14.17 -3.74
N PRO A 278 17.83 14.99 -4.70
CA PRO A 278 16.95 14.53 -5.74
C PRO A 278 17.53 13.30 -6.48
N GLY A 279 16.71 12.26 -6.65
CA GLY A 279 17.10 11.00 -7.26
C GLY A 279 17.70 9.95 -6.31
N GLU A 280 18.02 10.32 -5.06
CA GLU A 280 18.59 9.42 -4.06
C GLU A 280 17.55 8.93 -3.01
N HIS A 281 16.31 9.44 -3.08
CA HIS A 281 15.20 9.11 -2.17
C HIS A 281 13.88 8.94 -2.93
N ALA A 282 12.83 8.47 -2.21
CA ALA A 282 11.44 8.48 -2.66
C ALA A 282 10.48 9.03 -1.58
N ALA A 283 10.98 9.96 -0.76
CA ALA A 283 10.24 10.60 0.33
C ALA A 283 9.38 11.75 -0.24
N THR A 284 8.24 11.39 -0.83
CA THR A 284 7.41 12.29 -1.63
C THR A 284 6.64 13.31 -0.79
N LEU A 285 6.13 12.95 0.39
CA LEU A 285 5.42 13.90 1.27
C LEU A 285 6.39 14.85 1.96
N THR A 286 7.63 14.40 2.21
CA THR A 286 8.68 15.23 2.83
C THR A 286 9.24 16.26 1.86
N PHE A 287 9.46 15.93 0.59
CA PHE A 287 10.19 16.79 -0.36
C PHE A 287 9.40 17.13 -1.63
N GLY A 288 8.24 16.52 -1.86
CA GLY A 288 7.44 16.76 -3.06
C GLY A 288 6.59 18.02 -3.02
N THR A 289 6.02 18.34 -4.14
CA THR A 289 5.14 19.49 -4.34
C THR A 289 3.81 19.05 -4.99
N PRO A 290 2.73 19.85 -4.90
CA PRO A 290 1.49 19.56 -5.61
C PRO A 290 1.70 19.44 -7.12
N GLY A 291 1.13 18.39 -7.71
CA GLY A 291 1.22 18.11 -9.14
C GLY A 291 0.15 17.13 -9.59
N THR A 292 0.29 16.59 -10.80
CA THR A 292 -0.59 15.59 -11.36
C THR A 292 0.21 14.35 -11.77
N LEU A 293 -0.23 13.18 -11.34
CA LEU A 293 0.38 11.91 -11.73
C LEU A 293 -0.71 10.85 -11.93
N HIS A 294 -0.59 10.11 -13.05
CA HIS A 294 -1.53 9.03 -13.40
C HIS A 294 -3.01 9.43 -13.27
N GLY A 295 -3.37 10.63 -13.74
CA GLY A 295 -4.76 11.10 -13.78
C GLY A 295 -5.35 11.59 -12.46
N SER A 296 -4.52 11.93 -11.49
CA SER A 296 -4.95 12.45 -10.18
C SER A 296 -4.08 13.60 -9.70
N HIS A 297 -4.69 14.61 -9.10
CA HIS A 297 -3.96 15.64 -8.36
C HIS A 297 -3.44 15.07 -7.06
N CYS A 298 -2.13 15.19 -6.82
CA CYS A 298 -1.46 14.62 -5.65
C CYS A 298 -0.17 15.39 -5.30
N ILE A 299 0.58 14.94 -4.30
CA ILE A 299 1.95 15.39 -4.07
C ILE A 299 2.87 14.50 -4.88
N VAL A 300 3.83 15.11 -5.58
CA VAL A 300 4.73 14.45 -6.53
C VAL A 300 6.15 14.95 -6.33
N LEU A 301 7.13 14.06 -6.46
CA LEU A 301 8.54 14.46 -6.59
C LEU A 301 8.78 14.95 -8.01
N GLN A 302 9.16 16.22 -8.14
CA GLN A 302 9.39 16.92 -9.41
C GLN A 302 10.76 17.60 -9.40
N ASP A 303 11.35 17.74 -10.58
CA ASP A 303 12.52 18.59 -10.79
C ASP A 303 12.12 20.08 -10.88
N ALA A 304 13.11 20.95 -11.08
CA ALA A 304 12.89 22.39 -11.18
C ALA A 304 12.03 22.81 -12.39
N ASP A 305 11.94 21.95 -13.41
CA ASP A 305 11.15 22.18 -14.63
C ASP A 305 9.75 21.58 -14.52
N GLY A 306 9.40 20.95 -13.39
CA GLY A 306 8.10 20.32 -13.15
C GLY A 306 7.97 18.91 -13.73
N ASN A 307 9.05 18.31 -14.23
CA ASN A 307 9.03 16.93 -14.69
C ASN A 307 9.11 15.97 -13.49
N ILE A 308 8.53 14.79 -13.64
CA ILE A 308 8.61 13.73 -12.62
C ILE A 308 10.08 13.37 -12.36
N ALA A 309 10.53 13.55 -11.12
CA ALA A 309 11.89 13.27 -10.70
C ALA A 309 12.16 11.75 -10.65
N LYS A 310 13.44 11.41 -10.81
CA LYS A 310 13.91 10.05 -10.48
C LYS A 310 13.79 9.83 -8.99
N VAL A 311 13.44 8.61 -8.61
CA VAL A 311 13.31 8.19 -7.21
C VAL A 311 14.10 6.92 -6.96
N SER A 312 14.56 6.72 -5.74
CA SER A 312 15.38 5.58 -5.35
C SER A 312 15.04 5.09 -3.94
N SER A 313 15.09 3.80 -3.73
CA SER A 313 15.02 3.13 -2.42
C SER A 313 15.54 1.70 -2.57
N ILE A 314 16.12 1.14 -1.50
CA ILE A 314 16.42 -0.30 -1.43
C ILE A 314 15.14 -1.15 -1.39
N ALA A 315 14.03 -0.57 -0.94
CA ALA A 315 12.71 -1.19 -0.93
C ALA A 315 11.98 -0.87 -2.24
N SER A 316 12.01 -1.79 -3.20
CA SER A 316 11.45 -1.57 -4.54
C SER A 316 9.94 -1.25 -4.54
N GLY A 317 9.19 -1.73 -3.54
CA GLY A 317 7.77 -1.38 -3.38
C GLY A 317 7.52 0.05 -2.87
N LEU A 318 8.56 0.79 -2.47
CA LEU A 318 8.49 2.21 -2.10
C LEU A 318 9.03 3.14 -3.20
N VAL A 319 9.53 2.63 -4.31
CA VAL A 319 10.05 3.43 -5.44
C VAL A 319 8.89 3.93 -6.29
N TYR A 320 8.31 5.06 -5.87
CA TYR A 320 7.22 5.72 -6.59
C TYR A 320 7.26 7.24 -6.34
N PRO A 321 7.18 8.09 -7.38
CA PRO A 321 7.38 9.52 -7.25
C PRO A 321 6.13 10.31 -6.81
N GLY A 322 5.04 9.65 -6.46
CA GLY A 322 3.79 10.27 -6.06
C GLY A 322 3.14 9.59 -4.86
N VAL A 323 2.12 10.20 -4.30
CA VAL A 323 1.35 9.66 -3.17
C VAL A 323 -0.14 9.77 -3.47
N GLY A 324 -0.92 8.82 -2.98
CA GLY A 324 -2.36 8.83 -3.18
C GLY A 324 -3.05 10.07 -2.61
N PRO A 325 -4.12 10.54 -3.26
CA PRO A 325 -4.76 11.82 -2.92
C PRO A 325 -5.29 11.86 -1.48
N GLU A 326 -5.74 10.75 -0.95
CA GLU A 326 -6.23 10.66 0.42
C GLU A 326 -5.11 10.86 1.44
N ILE A 327 -3.94 10.24 1.22
CA ILE A 327 -2.75 10.45 2.06
C ILE A 327 -2.27 11.91 1.94
N CYS A 328 -2.30 12.51 0.74
CA CYS A 328 -1.96 13.91 0.55
C CYS A 328 -2.86 14.83 1.38
N MET A 329 -4.16 14.56 1.46
CA MET A 329 -5.09 15.33 2.30
C MET A 329 -4.79 15.15 3.79
N LEU A 330 -4.32 13.98 4.20
CA LEU A 330 -4.00 13.68 5.60
C LEU A 330 -2.64 14.25 6.07
N HIS A 331 -1.94 15.00 5.22
CA HIS A 331 -0.60 15.54 5.52
C HIS A 331 -0.55 16.32 6.85
N ASP A 332 -1.63 17.05 7.19
CA ASP A 332 -1.70 17.80 8.45
C ASP A 332 -2.15 16.96 9.66
N ALA A 333 -2.66 15.75 9.42
CA ALA A 333 -3.23 14.86 10.43
C ALA A 333 -2.35 13.64 10.76
N VAL A 334 -1.38 13.35 9.90
CA VAL A 334 -0.42 12.26 10.01
C VAL A 334 0.99 12.85 10.02
N SER A 335 1.84 12.40 10.93
CA SER A 335 3.25 12.82 10.95
C SER A 335 4.04 11.99 9.95
N PHE A 336 4.63 12.64 8.94
CA PHE A 336 5.47 11.97 7.96
C PHE A 336 6.95 12.16 8.30
N THR A 337 7.71 11.06 8.21
CA THR A 337 9.15 11.04 8.52
C THR A 337 9.85 10.14 7.51
N ALA A 338 11.03 10.55 7.06
CA ALA A 338 11.85 9.75 6.16
C ALA A 338 12.93 8.99 6.95
N VAL A 339 13.17 7.73 6.57
CA VAL A 339 14.15 6.80 7.16
C VAL A 339 15.13 6.36 6.08
N ASP A 340 16.42 6.36 6.37
CA ASP A 340 17.48 6.00 5.44
C ASP A 340 17.68 4.47 5.31
N ASP A 341 18.50 4.11 4.32
CA ASP A 341 18.77 2.71 4.00
C ASP A 341 19.49 1.97 5.13
N GLU A 342 20.44 2.62 5.84
CA GLU A 342 21.21 2.00 6.93
C GLU A 342 20.30 1.68 8.13
N GLN A 343 19.45 2.63 8.53
CA GLN A 343 18.47 2.43 9.60
C GLN A 343 17.50 1.33 9.26
N THR A 344 17.08 1.26 8.00
CA THR A 344 16.16 0.23 7.48
C THR A 344 16.76 -1.16 7.57
N VAL A 345 18.01 -1.33 7.11
CA VAL A 345 18.72 -2.62 7.16
C VAL A 345 19.02 -3.03 8.60
N ALA A 346 19.40 -2.09 9.46
CA ALA A 346 19.59 -2.37 10.88
C ALA A 346 18.30 -2.89 11.53
N ALA A 347 17.15 -2.30 11.20
CA ALA A 347 15.85 -2.76 11.69
C ALA A 347 15.45 -4.13 11.12
N PHE A 348 15.76 -4.39 9.84
CA PHE A 348 15.56 -5.69 9.20
C PHE A 348 16.29 -6.80 9.98
N TYR A 349 17.59 -6.65 10.23
CA TYR A 349 18.35 -7.62 11.01
C TYR A 349 17.87 -7.73 12.46
N ARG A 350 17.61 -6.59 13.11
CA ARG A 350 17.23 -6.59 14.51
C ARG A 350 15.92 -7.31 14.74
N LEU A 351 14.87 -7.01 13.95
CA LEU A 351 13.58 -7.71 14.05
C LEU A 351 13.74 -9.21 13.76
N SER A 352 14.50 -9.55 12.73
CA SER A 352 14.73 -10.95 12.34
C SER A 352 15.41 -11.75 13.46
N ARG A 353 16.43 -11.19 14.10
CA ARG A 353 17.24 -11.87 15.14
C ARG A 353 16.57 -11.92 16.50
N THR A 354 15.71 -10.94 16.81
CA THR A 354 15.06 -10.87 18.13
C THR A 354 13.71 -11.57 18.17
N GLU A 355 12.94 -11.51 17.08
CA GLU A 355 11.56 -12.01 17.03
C GLU A 355 11.36 -13.17 16.05
N GLY A 356 12.38 -13.53 15.27
CA GLY A 356 12.26 -14.55 14.22
C GLY A 356 11.33 -14.14 13.08
N VAL A 357 11.19 -12.85 12.83
CA VAL A 357 10.32 -12.29 11.81
C VAL A 357 11.16 -11.51 10.80
N VAL A 358 11.25 -12.01 9.58
CA VAL A 358 11.99 -11.35 8.48
C VAL A 358 11.04 -10.40 7.75
N PRO A 359 11.13 -9.08 7.97
CA PRO A 359 10.23 -8.11 7.35
C PRO A 359 10.64 -7.84 5.89
N ALA A 360 9.71 -7.50 5.02
CA ALA A 360 10.06 -6.85 3.77
C ALA A 360 10.79 -5.53 4.06
N LEU A 361 11.72 -5.11 3.19
CA LEU A 361 12.43 -3.84 3.35
C LEU A 361 11.49 -2.64 3.42
N GLU A 362 10.34 -2.71 2.73
CA GLU A 362 9.27 -1.74 2.88
C GLU A 362 8.78 -1.62 4.33
N SER A 363 8.51 -2.74 4.97
CA SER A 363 8.06 -2.79 6.38
C SER A 363 9.18 -2.41 7.35
N ALA A 364 10.44 -2.72 7.01
CA ALA A 364 11.60 -2.42 7.84
C ALA A 364 11.79 -0.92 8.05
N HIS A 365 11.40 -0.05 7.08
CA HIS A 365 11.37 1.40 7.27
C HIS A 365 10.45 1.81 8.44
N ALA A 366 9.23 1.24 8.48
CA ALA A 366 8.29 1.51 9.56
C ALA A 366 8.78 0.95 10.90
N VAL A 367 9.42 -0.21 10.91
CA VAL A 367 10.02 -0.82 12.12
C VAL A 367 11.18 0.03 12.62
N ALA A 368 12.06 0.54 11.75
CA ALA A 368 13.18 1.41 12.12
C ALA A 368 12.70 2.66 12.88
N PHE A 369 11.72 3.36 12.32
CA PHE A 369 11.12 4.51 13.00
C PHE A 369 10.44 4.12 14.32
N ALA A 370 9.69 3.02 14.34
CA ALA A 370 8.99 2.58 15.54
C ALA A 370 9.95 2.22 16.68
N MET A 371 11.11 1.65 16.37
CA MET A 371 12.18 1.39 17.36
C MET A 371 12.72 2.69 17.95
N GLN A 372 12.97 3.70 17.11
CA GLN A 372 13.44 5.03 17.55
C GLN A 372 12.38 5.74 18.40
N LEU A 373 11.10 5.64 17.98
CA LEU A 373 9.99 6.22 18.71
C LEU A 373 9.84 5.53 20.07
N ALA A 374 9.86 4.19 20.13
CA ALA A 374 9.73 3.41 21.36
C ALA A 374 10.77 3.79 22.42
N ALA A 375 12.02 4.01 22.02
CA ALA A 375 13.10 4.40 22.95
C ALA A 375 12.87 5.77 23.61
N ARG A 376 12.02 6.62 23.04
CA ARG A 376 11.72 7.98 23.55
C ARG A 376 10.37 8.08 24.25
N CYS A 377 9.50 7.10 24.05
CA CYS A 377 8.17 7.06 24.65
C CYS A 377 8.19 6.50 26.07
N HIS A 378 7.17 6.83 26.84
CA HIS A 378 6.99 6.28 28.17
C HIS A 378 6.69 4.76 28.11
N PRO A 379 7.14 3.94 29.10
CA PRO A 379 6.92 2.48 29.08
C PRO A 379 5.44 2.02 29.08
N SER A 380 4.52 2.90 29.45
CA SER A 380 3.08 2.60 29.36
C SER A 380 2.50 2.78 27.97
N GLU A 381 3.20 3.46 27.07
CA GLU A 381 2.74 3.69 25.69
C GLU A 381 2.91 2.43 24.82
N ARG A 382 2.10 2.34 23.80
CA ARG A 382 2.02 1.18 22.91
C ARG A 382 2.02 1.65 21.45
N ILE A 383 2.90 1.06 20.65
CA ILE A 383 3.07 1.39 19.24
C ILE A 383 2.64 0.18 18.40
N LEU A 384 1.71 0.39 17.48
CA LEU A 384 1.27 -0.61 16.51
C LEU A 384 1.86 -0.31 15.14
N VAL A 385 2.65 -1.23 14.61
CA VAL A 385 3.27 -1.12 13.28
C VAL A 385 2.59 -2.05 12.29
N THR A 386 2.33 -1.60 11.06
CA THR A 386 1.89 -2.51 10.00
C THR A 386 3.10 -3.19 9.37
N LEU A 387 3.25 -4.49 9.60
CA LEU A 387 4.21 -5.33 8.89
C LEU A 387 3.61 -5.73 7.53
N SER A 388 3.77 -4.86 6.56
CA SER A 388 3.03 -4.87 5.28
C SER A 388 3.35 -6.04 4.36
N GLY A 389 4.51 -6.68 4.56
CA GLY A 389 4.94 -7.84 3.78
C GLY A 389 6.16 -8.56 4.38
N ARG A 390 6.38 -9.80 3.93
CA ARG A 390 7.50 -10.65 4.33
C ARG A 390 8.74 -10.37 3.49
N GLY A 391 9.91 -10.57 4.09
CA GLY A 391 11.21 -10.23 3.53
C GLY A 391 11.91 -11.32 2.74
N ASP A 392 11.28 -12.47 2.47
CA ASP A 392 11.92 -13.57 1.74
C ASP A 392 12.54 -13.13 0.41
N LYS A 393 11.91 -12.15 -0.24
CA LYS A 393 12.39 -11.57 -1.50
C LYS A 393 13.63 -10.69 -1.36
N ASP A 394 13.93 -10.23 -0.13
CA ASP A 394 14.94 -9.22 0.15
C ASP A 394 16.21 -9.82 0.79
N VAL A 395 16.14 -11.08 1.25
CA VAL A 395 17.22 -11.74 1.99
C VAL A 395 18.52 -11.76 1.20
N ASP A 396 18.50 -12.24 -0.04
CA ASP A 396 19.70 -12.33 -0.88
C ASP A 396 20.30 -10.94 -1.12
N PHE A 397 19.46 -9.95 -1.47
CA PHE A 397 19.90 -8.57 -1.67
C PHE A 397 20.56 -7.98 -0.41
N VAL A 398 19.95 -8.18 0.76
CA VAL A 398 20.50 -7.68 2.02
C VAL A 398 21.81 -8.35 2.37
N MET A 399 21.90 -9.67 2.21
CA MET A 399 23.13 -10.44 2.48
C MET A 399 24.28 -10.08 1.55
N GLU A 400 24.00 -9.76 0.28
CA GLU A 400 25.03 -9.42 -0.70
C GLU A 400 25.55 -7.98 -0.56
N ASN A 401 24.70 -7.04 -0.12
CA ASN A 401 25.01 -5.61 -0.15
C ASN A 401 25.24 -4.98 1.23
N TYR A 402 24.77 -5.63 2.30
CA TYR A 402 24.81 -5.12 3.68
C TYR A 402 25.21 -6.24 4.65
N SER A 403 26.43 -6.76 4.47
CA SER A 403 27.00 -7.69 5.46
C SER A 403 27.24 -7.00 6.79
N ASP A 404 26.96 -7.68 7.92
CA ASP A 404 27.28 -7.27 9.29
C ASP A 404 28.78 -7.10 9.51
#